data_366162ef240c4059e5025f3955009579
#
_entry.id   366162ef240c4059e5025f3955009579
#
_cell.length_a   1.000
_cell.length_b   1.000
_cell.length_c   1.000
_cell.angle_alpha   90.00
_cell.angle_beta   90.00
_cell.angle_gamma   90.00
#
_symmetry.space_group_name_H-M   'P 1'
#
loop_
_entity.id
_entity.type
_entity.pdbx_description
1 polymer ?
#
loop_
_entity_poly.entity_id
_entity_poly.type
_entity_poly.pdbx_seq_one_letter_code
_entity_poly.pdbx_strand_id
1 'polypeptide(L)'
;MTNFVEVANELSFPEGPVALPDGSVVVVEMMKRCITRILPDLTKQTVAEIAGGPNGLAIGPDGALYLCNNGGSFSKQVFNGITYPRPFDPDLYLGGRIQRVDGGVLRRPSSLPS
;
A
#
# COMPACT_ATOMS: atom_id res chain seq x y z
N MET A 1 25.34 -6.54 -15.41
CA MET A 1 24.62 -7.44 -14.48
C MET A 1 23.69 -6.63 -13.59
N THR A 2 22.49 -7.15 -13.36
CA THR A 2 21.50 -6.49 -12.53
C THR A 2 21.55 -7.05 -11.11
N ASN A 3 21.61 -6.17 -10.13
CA ASN A 3 21.57 -6.56 -8.73
C ASN A 3 20.19 -6.26 -8.16
N PHE A 4 19.67 -7.20 -7.40
CA PHE A 4 18.43 -7.04 -6.68
C PHE A 4 18.69 -7.06 -5.19
N VAL A 5 18.09 -6.11 -4.47
CA VAL A 5 18.14 -6.06 -3.02
C VAL A 5 16.72 -6.08 -2.50
N GLU A 6 16.42 -7.01 -1.63
CA GLU A 6 15.12 -7.06 -0.98
C GLU A 6 15.04 -5.95 0.06
N VAL A 7 14.03 -5.06 -0.07
CA VAL A 7 13.83 -3.95 0.85
C VAL A 7 12.86 -4.34 1.96
N ALA A 8 11.86 -5.17 1.66
CA ALA A 8 10.89 -5.63 2.63
C ALA A 8 10.27 -6.94 2.16
N ASN A 9 9.73 -7.70 3.10
CA ASN A 9 8.98 -8.92 2.82
C ASN A 9 7.77 -8.99 3.76
N GLU A 10 7.03 -10.09 3.71
CA GLU A 10 5.81 -10.29 4.51
C GLU A 10 4.78 -9.20 4.22
N LEU A 11 4.62 -8.87 2.93
CA LEU A 11 3.62 -7.94 2.44
C LEU A 11 2.51 -8.69 1.71
N SER A 12 1.27 -8.29 1.94
CA SER A 12 0.08 -8.94 1.36
C SER A 12 -0.27 -8.33 0.00
N PHE A 13 0.28 -8.89 -1.06
CA PHE A 13 0.09 -8.41 -2.44
C PHE A 13 0.46 -6.94 -2.57
N PRO A 14 1.76 -6.61 -2.41
CA PRO A 14 2.22 -5.22 -2.51
C PRO A 14 2.12 -4.70 -3.93
N GLU A 15 1.72 -3.44 -4.07
CA GLU A 15 1.52 -2.77 -5.33
C GLU A 15 1.94 -1.31 -5.23
N GLY A 16 2.32 -0.73 -6.35
CA GLY A 16 2.51 0.71 -6.48
C GLY A 16 3.54 1.31 -5.54
N PRO A 17 4.80 0.84 -5.51
CA PRO A 17 5.80 1.40 -4.61
C PRO A 17 6.20 2.82 -5.02
N VAL A 18 6.35 3.68 -4.02
CA VAL A 18 6.82 5.05 -4.20
C VAL A 18 8.00 5.27 -3.26
N ALA A 19 9.16 5.57 -3.81
CA ALA A 19 10.35 5.90 -3.03
C ALA A 19 10.28 7.37 -2.60
N LEU A 20 10.51 7.61 -1.32
CA LEU A 20 10.51 8.96 -0.76
C LEU A 20 11.94 9.48 -0.58
N PRO A 21 12.12 10.82 -0.57
CA PRO A 21 13.44 11.41 -0.43
C PRO A 21 14.17 11.02 0.86
N ASP A 22 13.46 10.66 1.92
CA ASP A 22 14.07 10.27 3.19
C ASP A 22 14.56 8.83 3.22
N GLY A 23 14.43 8.11 2.12
CA GLY A 23 14.83 6.71 2.00
C GLY A 23 13.73 5.72 2.36
N SER A 24 12.55 6.18 2.76
CA SER A 24 11.42 5.26 2.96
C SER A 24 10.75 4.92 1.64
N VAL A 25 9.98 3.82 1.66
CA VAL A 25 9.19 3.38 0.52
C VAL A 25 7.75 3.23 0.99
N VAL A 26 6.82 3.79 0.25
CA VAL A 26 5.39 3.65 0.54
C VAL A 26 4.79 2.71 -0.50
N VAL A 27 3.97 1.79 -0.06
CA VAL A 27 3.37 0.77 -0.91
C VAL A 27 1.93 0.52 -0.45
N VAL A 28 1.07 0.12 -1.38
CA VAL A 28 -0.24 -0.40 -0.97
C VAL A 28 -0.13 -1.91 -0.84
N GLU A 29 -0.84 -2.45 0.15
CA GLU A 29 -0.99 -3.90 0.31
C GLU A 29 -2.44 -4.24 -0.01
N MET A 30 -2.68 -4.76 -1.21
CA MET A 30 -4.03 -4.96 -1.73
C MET A 30 -4.87 -5.86 -0.82
N MET A 31 -4.30 -6.98 -0.38
CA MET A 31 -5.04 -7.95 0.43
C MET A 31 -5.14 -7.56 1.90
N LYS A 32 -4.22 -6.75 2.40
CA LYS A 32 -4.29 -6.21 3.76
C LYS A 32 -5.10 -4.92 3.81
N ARG A 33 -5.39 -4.33 2.67
CA ARG A 33 -6.23 -3.13 2.53
C ARG A 33 -5.67 -1.95 3.31
N CYS A 34 -4.41 -1.64 3.02
CA CYS A 34 -3.75 -0.53 3.70
C CYS A 34 -2.65 0.07 2.84
N ILE A 35 -2.21 1.25 3.24
CA ILE A 35 -0.98 1.86 2.77
C ILE A 35 0.08 1.62 3.85
N THR A 36 1.21 1.08 3.46
CA THR A 36 2.32 0.76 4.36
C THR A 36 3.54 1.57 3.99
N ARG A 37 4.19 2.15 4.98
CA ARG A 37 5.47 2.84 4.82
C ARG A 37 6.56 1.97 5.42
N ILE A 38 7.56 1.66 4.61
CA ILE A 38 8.76 0.97 5.04
C ILE A 38 9.81 2.05 5.32
N LEU A 39 10.19 2.21 6.58
CA LEU A 39 11.13 3.23 7.01
C LEU A 39 12.57 2.84 6.63
N PRO A 40 13.53 3.79 6.64
CA PRO A 40 14.92 3.47 6.30
C PRO A 40 15.55 2.38 7.16
N ASP A 41 15.08 2.20 8.39
CA ASP A 41 15.53 1.12 9.28
C ASP A 41 14.82 -0.20 9.01
N LEU A 42 14.00 -0.25 7.95
CA LEU A 42 13.23 -1.41 7.48
C LEU A 42 12.03 -1.77 8.35
N THR A 43 11.68 -0.96 9.34
CA THR A 43 10.44 -1.15 10.09
C THR A 43 9.25 -0.72 9.25
N LYS A 44 8.10 -1.33 9.48
CA LYS A 44 6.86 -1.05 8.76
C LYS A 44 5.90 -0.23 9.61
N GLN A 45 5.22 0.69 8.96
CA GLN A 45 4.24 1.56 9.59
C GLN A 45 2.99 1.57 8.72
N THR A 46 1.83 1.31 9.31
CA THR A 46 0.56 1.47 8.60
C THR A 46 0.23 2.95 8.53
N VAL A 47 0.15 3.47 7.32
CA VAL A 47 -0.14 4.89 7.08
C VAL A 47 -1.63 5.14 7.10
N ALA A 48 -2.39 4.27 6.45
CA ALA A 48 -3.85 4.41 6.35
C ALA A 48 -4.47 3.06 6.03
N GLU A 49 -5.66 2.85 6.53
CA GLU A 49 -6.48 1.70 6.15
C GLU A 49 -7.40 2.12 5.01
N ILE A 50 -7.52 1.28 3.99
CA ILE A 50 -8.24 1.59 2.75
C ILE A 50 -9.25 0.48 2.50
N ALA A 51 -10.52 0.79 2.54
CA ALA A 51 -11.56 -0.17 2.18
C ALA A 51 -11.51 -0.48 0.69
N GLY A 52 -11.78 -1.71 0.32
CA GLY A 52 -11.77 -2.16 -1.08
C GLY A 52 -10.48 -2.88 -1.43
N GLY A 53 -9.85 -2.49 -2.53
CA GLY A 53 -8.62 -3.10 -3.00
C GLY A 53 -7.66 -2.04 -3.54
N PRO A 54 -6.84 -1.43 -2.69
CA PRO A 54 -5.84 -0.48 -3.18
C PRO A 54 -4.80 -1.23 -4.01
N ASN A 55 -4.57 -0.80 -5.25
CA ASN A 55 -3.67 -1.53 -6.15
C ASN A 55 -2.75 -0.65 -6.98
N GLY A 56 -2.68 0.64 -6.68
CA GLY A 56 -1.76 1.54 -7.34
C GLY A 56 -1.60 2.80 -6.51
N LEU A 57 -0.42 3.40 -6.54
CA LEU A 57 -0.10 4.53 -5.68
C LEU A 57 0.84 5.50 -6.40
N ALA A 58 0.60 6.79 -6.23
CA ALA A 58 1.48 7.83 -6.74
C ALA A 58 1.43 9.04 -5.81
N ILE A 59 2.49 9.84 -5.82
CA ILE A 59 2.49 11.13 -5.13
C ILE A 59 2.15 12.21 -6.15
N GLY A 60 1.18 13.04 -5.83
CA GLY A 60 0.83 14.19 -6.64
C GLY A 60 1.69 15.41 -6.34
N PRO A 61 1.59 16.44 -7.18
CA PRO A 61 2.37 17.67 -6.99
C PRO A 61 2.02 18.43 -5.71
N ASP A 62 0.87 18.12 -5.12
CA ASP A 62 0.44 18.70 -3.84
C ASP A 62 0.98 17.93 -2.63
N GLY A 63 1.80 16.90 -2.85
CA GLY A 63 2.34 16.07 -1.79
C GLY A 63 1.38 15.03 -1.25
N ALA A 64 0.15 14.97 -1.77
CA ALA A 64 -0.80 13.95 -1.37
C ALA A 64 -0.56 12.65 -2.11
N LEU A 65 -1.00 11.55 -1.53
CA LEU A 65 -1.02 10.25 -2.20
C LEU A 65 -2.30 10.10 -2.99
N TYR A 66 -2.17 9.60 -4.20
CA TYR A 66 -3.30 9.25 -5.05
C TYR A 66 -3.25 7.76 -5.28
N LEU A 67 -4.33 7.08 -4.97
CA LEU A 67 -4.36 5.63 -5.10
C LEU A 67 -5.48 5.18 -6.03
N CYS A 68 -5.18 4.14 -6.77
CA CYS A 68 -6.18 3.40 -7.51
C CYS A 68 -6.78 2.35 -6.58
N ASN A 69 -8.10 2.31 -6.52
CA ASN A 69 -8.82 1.34 -5.72
C ASN A 69 -9.70 0.53 -6.65
N ASN A 70 -9.46 -0.78 -6.72
CA ASN A 70 -10.26 -1.63 -7.59
C ASN A 70 -11.65 -1.94 -7.00
N GLY A 71 -11.95 -1.39 -5.82
CA GLY A 71 -13.24 -1.53 -5.18
C GLY A 71 -13.45 -2.88 -4.50
N GLY A 72 -12.41 -3.68 -4.40
CA GLY A 72 -12.54 -5.04 -3.89
C GLY A 72 -12.84 -6.03 -5.00
N SER A 73 -12.30 -5.78 -6.21
CA SER A 73 -12.45 -6.70 -7.35
C SER A 73 -11.91 -8.08 -7.05
N PHE A 74 -11.02 -8.17 -6.06
CA PHE A 74 -10.47 -9.45 -5.63
C PHE A 74 -10.69 -9.60 -4.14
N SER A 75 -11.09 -10.79 -3.71
CA SER A 75 -11.05 -11.20 -2.32
C SER A 75 -9.88 -12.17 -2.18
N LYS A 76 -9.58 -12.55 -0.93
CA LYS A 76 -8.50 -13.51 -0.69
C LYS A 76 -9.06 -14.85 -0.26
N GLN A 77 -8.34 -15.90 -0.62
CA GLN A 77 -8.58 -17.24 -0.09
C GLN A 77 -7.23 -17.83 0.32
N VAL A 78 -7.26 -18.71 1.29
CA VAL A 78 -6.05 -19.39 1.77
C VAL A 78 -6.17 -20.87 1.46
N PHE A 79 -5.14 -21.42 0.84
CA PHE A 79 -5.06 -22.84 0.53
C PHE A 79 -3.62 -23.31 0.81
N ASN A 80 -3.48 -24.31 1.64
CA ASN A 80 -2.15 -24.84 2.07
C ASN A 80 -1.23 -23.74 2.62
N GLY A 81 -1.79 -22.81 3.39
CA GLY A 81 -1.03 -21.71 3.98
C GLY A 81 -0.66 -20.59 3.01
N ILE A 82 -1.07 -20.68 1.75
CA ILE A 82 -0.79 -19.67 0.74
C ILE A 82 -2.06 -18.85 0.48
N THR A 83 -1.90 -17.53 0.45
CA THR A 83 -3.01 -16.62 0.16
C THR A 83 -3.08 -16.38 -1.35
N TYR A 84 -4.26 -16.60 -1.92
CA TYR A 84 -4.53 -16.38 -3.34
C TYR A 84 -5.59 -15.31 -3.53
N PRO A 85 -5.49 -14.49 -4.59
CA PRO A 85 -6.62 -13.67 -5.01
C PRO A 85 -7.71 -14.58 -5.60
N ARG A 86 -8.96 -14.19 -5.38
CA ARG A 86 -10.11 -14.88 -5.98
C ARG A 86 -11.03 -13.84 -6.58
N PRO A 87 -11.98 -14.23 -7.45
CA PRO A 87 -12.93 -13.29 -8.02
C PRO A 87 -13.65 -12.49 -6.96
N PHE A 88 -14.08 -11.28 -7.33
CA PHE A 88 -14.70 -10.36 -6.38
C PHE A 88 -15.99 -10.93 -5.79
N ASP A 89 -16.27 -10.51 -4.57
CA ASP A 89 -17.51 -10.79 -3.88
C ASP A 89 -18.45 -9.60 -4.12
N PRO A 90 -19.59 -9.81 -4.81
CA PRO A 90 -20.52 -8.71 -5.09
C PRO A 90 -21.00 -7.96 -3.85
N ASP A 91 -21.09 -8.65 -2.71
CA ASP A 91 -21.54 -8.04 -1.47
C ASP A 91 -20.53 -7.09 -0.85
N LEU A 92 -19.25 -7.22 -1.23
CA LEU A 92 -18.16 -6.42 -0.69
C LEU A 92 -17.59 -5.42 -1.71
N TYR A 93 -18.07 -5.47 -2.95
CA TYR A 93 -17.54 -4.63 -4.01
C TYR A 93 -18.01 -3.19 -3.87
N LEU A 94 -17.08 -2.26 -3.82
CA LEU A 94 -17.35 -0.84 -3.61
C LEU A 94 -17.28 0.00 -4.89
N GLY A 95 -16.92 -0.60 -6.04
CA GLY A 95 -16.68 0.11 -7.29
C GLY A 95 -15.27 0.65 -7.39
N GLY A 96 -14.74 0.69 -8.61
CA GLY A 96 -13.41 1.25 -8.88
C GLY A 96 -13.39 2.76 -8.70
N ARG A 97 -12.29 3.29 -8.14
CA ARG A 97 -12.19 4.71 -7.88
C ARG A 97 -10.74 5.16 -7.74
N ILE A 98 -10.51 6.45 -7.90
CA ILE A 98 -9.25 7.09 -7.51
C ILE A 98 -9.53 7.86 -6.22
N GLN A 99 -8.67 7.66 -5.23
CA GLN A 99 -8.80 8.32 -3.94
C GLN A 99 -7.54 9.13 -3.64
N ARG A 100 -7.74 10.27 -3.01
CA ARG A 100 -6.66 11.13 -2.56
C ARG A 100 -6.52 10.96 -1.04
N VAL A 101 -5.30 10.68 -0.59
CA VAL A 101 -4.97 10.59 0.83
C VAL A 101 -4.06 11.76 1.16
N ASP A 102 -4.41 12.51 2.20
CA ASP A 102 -3.67 13.70 2.58
C ASP A 102 -2.19 13.39 2.77
N GLY A 103 -1.32 14.22 2.14
CA GLY A 103 0.12 14.09 2.26
C GLY A 103 0.64 14.21 3.69
N GLY A 104 -0.14 14.77 4.59
CA GLY A 104 0.22 14.83 6.00
C GLY A 104 0.45 13.47 6.65
N VAL A 105 -0.14 12.41 6.10
CA VAL A 105 0.08 11.04 6.61
C VAL A 105 1.51 10.57 6.38
N LEU A 106 2.27 11.25 5.52
CA LEU A 106 3.67 10.93 5.25
C LEU A 106 4.63 11.73 6.11
N ARG A 107 4.13 12.47 7.07
CA ARG A 107 4.99 13.20 8.00
C ARG A 107 5.85 12.23 8.78
N ARG A 108 7.02 12.72 9.20
CA ARG A 108 7.89 11.96 10.07
C ARG A 108 7.14 11.56 11.34
N PRO A 109 7.41 10.36 11.88
CA PRO A 109 6.91 10.01 13.19
C PRO A 109 7.28 11.09 14.21
N SER A 110 6.40 11.32 15.18
CA SER A 110 6.60 12.39 16.18
C SER A 110 7.87 12.20 17.02
N SER A 111 8.42 11.00 17.04
CA SER A 111 9.67 10.69 17.72
C SER A 111 10.92 11.13 16.97
N LEU A 112 10.79 11.57 15.72
CA LEU A 112 11.91 12.01 14.90
C LEU A 112 11.96 13.53 14.84
N PRO A 113 13.16 14.13 14.75
CA PRO A 113 13.28 15.57 14.58
C PRO A 113 12.65 16.00 13.25
N SER A 114 12.05 17.17 13.24
CA SER A 114 11.46 17.77 12.05
C SER A 114 12.51 18.28 11.08
#